data_443744dc6e157904a962f27cf3704e4c
#
_entry.id   443744dc6e157904a962f27cf3704e4c
#
_cell.length_a   1.000
_cell.length_b   1.000
_cell.length_c   1.000
_cell.angle_alpha   90.00
_cell.angle_beta   90.00
_cell.angle_gamma   90.00
#
_symmetry.space_group_name_H-M   'P 1'
#
loop_
_entity.id
_entity.type
_entity.pdbx_description
1 polymer ?
#
loop_
_entity_poly.entity_id
_entity_poly.type
_entity_poly.pdbx_seq_one_letter_code
_entity_poly.pdbx_strand_id
1 'polypeptide(L)'
;MKAAELARLAGADHGSALAARGQIAELALAARNASAPRTAVLRTAEPRSFGSVEEYARFLAGRTVCLTLLAGAGSRWVASLAAARERGDGRPFDPTRPRGLYPVRDFLTTREGGGAVPIAAYAIAATRDLGRRVIVVRGWEREIEAEILEPIDQAAAGHVGERTFFEQEAPFGKPLGHGDAAWQCRSLWAGAEYVVANFGGDANSRRTILSSLLALDALCACGQEADLLIPAARVPDPAYPIRLDEAGLPRDFGHAKLRGHAGASAGASFGYTNVGVRVYRASALLGWVTHFRSRHWVPGEGYSIPGNDAAGKEFALDNVDAMIAADGRARILAIARPEELTPAKSVDDIPAFERAVESVVREDRAP
;
A
#
# COMPACT_ATOMS: atom_id res chain seq x y z
N MET A 1 12.81 21.29 -1.06
CA MET A 1 12.59 20.82 0.33
C MET A 1 13.80 20.01 0.75
N LYS A 2 14.33 20.22 1.98
CA LYS A 2 15.52 19.51 2.45
C LYS A 2 15.09 18.13 2.98
N ALA A 3 15.90 17.07 2.76
CA ALA A 3 15.64 15.73 3.29
C ALA A 3 15.34 15.71 4.81
N ALA A 4 15.90 16.67 5.55
CA ALA A 4 15.64 16.90 6.96
C ALA A 4 14.18 17.30 7.29
N GLU A 5 13.52 17.95 6.37
CA GLU A 5 12.13 18.36 6.49
C GLU A 5 11.18 17.19 6.26
N LEU A 6 11.47 16.34 5.27
CA LEU A 6 10.74 15.09 5.02
C LEU A 6 10.80 14.14 6.22
N ALA A 7 11.99 14.01 6.83
CA ALA A 7 12.18 13.14 7.97
C ALA A 7 11.47 13.64 9.24
N ARG A 8 11.42 14.97 9.46
CA ARG A 8 10.68 15.57 10.57
C ARG A 8 9.17 15.39 10.43
N LEU A 9 8.64 15.41 9.19
CA LEU A 9 7.24 15.14 8.88
C LEU A 9 6.80 13.73 9.14
N ALA A 10 7.68 12.81 8.83
CA ALA A 10 7.47 11.42 9.15
C ALA A 10 7.32 11.20 10.66
N GLY A 11 7.62 12.20 11.51
CA GLY A 11 7.64 12.05 12.97
C GLY A 11 8.54 10.89 13.37
N ALA A 12 9.54 10.58 12.54
CA ALA A 12 10.50 9.54 12.79
C ALA A 12 11.35 9.93 13.99
N ASP A 13 11.70 8.98 14.84
CA ASP A 13 12.72 9.18 15.84
C ASP A 13 14.05 9.61 15.16
N HIS A 14 14.99 10.11 15.95
CA HIS A 14 16.22 10.68 15.39
C HIS A 14 17.01 9.67 14.54
N GLY A 15 16.94 8.38 14.84
CA GLY A 15 17.60 7.29 14.12
C GLY A 15 16.93 6.95 12.79
N SER A 16 15.61 6.81 12.79
CA SER A 16 14.82 6.57 11.56
C SER A 16 14.86 7.78 10.64
N ALA A 17 14.87 9.01 11.20
CA ALA A 17 15.05 10.24 10.44
C ALA A 17 16.43 10.32 9.79
N LEU A 18 17.49 9.83 10.46
CA LEU A 18 18.86 9.79 9.91
C LEU A 18 18.96 8.76 8.78
N ALA A 19 18.33 7.58 8.93
CA ALA A 19 18.27 6.55 7.91
C ALA A 19 17.49 7.01 6.68
N ALA A 20 16.32 7.65 6.87
CA ALA A 20 15.54 8.24 5.78
C ALA A 20 16.31 9.36 5.07
N ARG A 21 17.06 10.20 5.81
CA ARG A 21 17.97 11.22 5.24
C ARG A 21 19.07 10.60 4.38
N GLY A 22 19.69 9.53 4.86
CA GLY A 22 20.73 8.81 4.11
C GLY A 22 20.18 8.32 2.78
N GLN A 23 19.02 7.68 2.80
CA GLN A 23 18.41 7.11 1.60
C GLN A 23 17.88 8.17 0.62
N ILE A 24 17.26 9.25 1.10
CA ILE A 24 16.86 10.35 0.23
C ILE A 24 18.10 11.05 -0.35
N ALA A 25 19.18 11.20 0.43
CA ALA A 25 20.44 11.72 -0.05
C ALA A 25 21.11 10.78 -1.06
N GLU A 26 21.08 9.47 -0.84
CA GLU A 26 21.58 8.45 -1.76
C GLU A 26 20.74 8.39 -3.04
N LEU A 27 19.43 8.47 -2.95
CA LEU A 27 18.54 8.58 -4.11
C LEU A 27 18.80 9.86 -4.89
N ALA A 28 18.98 11.00 -4.21
CA ALA A 28 19.31 12.27 -4.83
C ALA A 28 20.73 12.27 -5.46
N LEU A 29 21.69 11.56 -4.86
CA LEU A 29 23.05 11.41 -5.37
C LEU A 29 23.10 10.43 -6.56
N ALA A 30 22.42 9.29 -6.46
CA ALA A 30 22.27 8.34 -7.56
C ALA A 30 21.61 9.00 -8.77
N ALA A 31 20.66 9.85 -8.53
CA ALA A 31 20.00 10.64 -9.55
C ALA A 31 20.92 11.66 -10.24
N ARG A 32 21.81 12.31 -9.51
CA ARG A 32 22.83 13.20 -10.07
C ARG A 32 23.85 12.44 -10.92
N ASN A 33 24.19 11.23 -10.52
CA ASN A 33 25.18 10.40 -11.21
C ASN A 33 24.61 9.66 -12.43
N ALA A 34 23.30 9.45 -12.49
CA ALA A 34 22.63 8.87 -13.65
C ALA A 34 22.36 9.86 -14.80
N SER A 35 22.59 11.15 -14.58
CA SER A 35 22.43 12.18 -15.59
C SER A 35 23.64 12.29 -16.52
N ALA A 36 23.84 11.28 -17.39
CA ALA A 36 24.48 11.52 -18.67
C ALA A 36 23.54 12.40 -19.56
N PRO A 37 24.07 13.30 -20.39
CA PRO A 37 23.29 14.35 -21.01
C PRO A 37 22.37 13.80 -22.09
N ARG A 38 21.14 13.51 -21.75
CA ARG A 38 20.04 13.53 -22.71
C ARG A 38 19.30 14.83 -22.51
N THR A 39 19.29 15.64 -23.55
CA THR A 39 18.56 16.89 -23.66
C THR A 39 17.08 16.66 -23.37
N ALA A 40 16.73 16.58 -22.10
CA ALA A 40 15.37 16.67 -21.63
C ALA A 40 15.10 18.16 -21.44
N VAL A 41 14.13 18.69 -22.16
CA VAL A 41 13.55 19.99 -21.91
C VAL A 41 13.06 19.97 -20.46
N LEU A 42 13.85 20.56 -19.57
CA LEU A 42 13.50 20.83 -18.20
C LEU A 42 12.24 21.71 -18.22
N ARG A 43 11.08 21.14 -18.05
CA ARG A 43 9.94 21.88 -17.50
C ARG A 43 10.37 22.21 -16.07
N THR A 44 10.85 23.42 -15.90
CA THR A 44 11.07 24.02 -14.59
C THR A 44 9.70 24.19 -13.93
N ALA A 45 9.23 23.13 -13.26
CA ALA A 45 8.26 23.34 -12.21
C ALA A 45 9.02 24.16 -11.15
N GLU A 46 8.60 25.40 -10.94
CA GLU A 46 9.15 26.22 -9.86
C GLU A 46 9.08 25.41 -8.57
N PRO A 47 10.16 25.34 -7.78
CA PRO A 47 10.14 24.66 -6.51
C PRO A 47 9.06 25.31 -5.64
N ARG A 48 7.98 24.58 -5.39
CA ARG A 48 6.90 25.05 -4.54
C ARG A 48 7.46 25.26 -3.14
N SER A 49 7.46 26.49 -2.66
CA SER A 49 7.84 26.82 -1.31
C SER A 49 6.61 26.71 -0.41
N PHE A 50 6.62 25.77 0.53
CA PHE A 50 5.61 25.68 1.59
C PHE A 50 6.18 26.26 2.88
N GLY A 51 5.36 26.98 3.64
CA GLY A 51 5.75 27.58 4.93
C GLY A 51 5.96 26.51 6.01
N SER A 52 5.25 25.41 5.91
CA SER A 52 5.41 24.24 6.78
C SER A 52 5.21 22.93 6.00
N VAL A 53 5.53 21.90 6.68
CA VAL A 53 5.42 20.55 6.19
C VAL A 53 3.98 20.06 6.26
N GLU A 54 3.23 20.49 7.23
CA GLU A 54 1.78 20.25 7.36
C GLU A 54 1.03 20.91 6.19
N GLU A 55 1.46 22.09 5.76
CA GLU A 55 0.93 22.75 4.58
C GLU A 55 1.19 21.92 3.32
N TYR A 56 2.42 21.39 3.18
CA TYR A 56 2.77 20.53 2.06
C TYR A 56 2.00 19.21 2.09
N ALA A 57 1.87 18.57 3.24
CA ALA A 57 1.09 17.34 3.38
C ALA A 57 -0.39 17.56 3.01
N ARG A 58 -1.01 18.67 3.47
CA ARG A 58 -2.38 19.05 3.11
C ARG A 58 -2.53 19.33 1.61
N PHE A 59 -1.56 19.98 1.00
CA PHE A 59 -1.55 20.23 -0.43
C PHE A 59 -1.54 18.92 -1.23
N LEU A 60 -0.70 17.96 -0.85
CA LEU A 60 -0.64 16.66 -1.50
C LEU A 60 -1.89 15.82 -1.22
N ALA A 61 -2.42 15.88 0.01
CA ALA A 61 -3.67 15.19 0.36
C ALA A 61 -4.81 15.57 -0.59
N GLY A 62 -4.99 16.85 -0.89
CA GLY A 62 -6.03 17.32 -1.83
C GLY A 62 -5.84 16.85 -3.28
N ARG A 63 -4.68 16.31 -3.62
CA ARG A 63 -4.32 15.82 -4.98
C ARG A 63 -4.18 14.30 -5.06
N THR A 64 -4.38 13.64 -3.94
CA THR A 64 -4.21 12.18 -3.79
C THR A 64 -5.55 11.50 -3.66
N VAL A 65 -5.70 10.38 -4.36
CA VAL A 65 -6.79 9.42 -4.11
C VAL A 65 -6.22 8.21 -3.39
N CYS A 66 -6.83 7.87 -2.26
CA CYS A 66 -6.58 6.62 -1.58
C CYS A 66 -7.48 5.53 -2.18
N LEU A 67 -6.88 4.49 -2.72
CA LEU A 67 -7.55 3.31 -3.24
C LEU A 67 -7.47 2.19 -2.18
N THR A 68 -8.54 2.00 -1.41
CA THR A 68 -8.61 0.96 -0.38
C THR A 68 -9.28 -0.28 -0.93
N LEU A 69 -8.54 -1.39 -0.97
CA LEU A 69 -8.95 -2.63 -1.63
C LEU A 69 -9.51 -3.63 -0.62
N LEU A 70 -10.84 -3.79 -0.58
CA LEU A 70 -11.56 -4.68 0.34
C LEU A 70 -12.29 -5.84 -0.35
N ALA A 71 -12.35 -5.86 -1.68
CA ALA A 71 -13.14 -6.80 -2.47
C ALA A 71 -12.54 -8.22 -2.61
N GLY A 72 -11.41 -8.52 -1.98
CA GLY A 72 -10.74 -9.81 -2.09
C GLY A 72 -11.61 -10.99 -1.63
N ALA A 73 -11.63 -12.08 -2.40
CA ALA A 73 -12.42 -13.28 -2.09
C ALA A 73 -12.06 -13.97 -0.77
N GLY A 74 -10.86 -13.73 -0.24
CA GLY A 74 -10.44 -14.22 1.06
C GLY A 74 -10.44 -15.74 1.22
N SER A 75 -10.18 -16.51 0.15
CA SER A 75 -10.24 -17.98 0.18
C SER A 75 -9.44 -18.61 1.32
N ARG A 76 -8.22 -18.08 1.57
CA ARG A 76 -7.40 -18.51 2.71
C ARG A 76 -8.05 -18.16 4.06
N TRP A 77 -8.70 -17.01 4.11
CA TRP A 77 -9.42 -16.55 5.30
C TRP A 77 -10.58 -17.47 5.62
N VAL A 78 -11.43 -17.78 4.65
CA VAL A 78 -12.59 -18.68 4.82
C VAL A 78 -12.13 -20.06 5.28
N ALA A 79 -11.09 -20.62 4.68
CA ALA A 79 -10.53 -21.91 5.09
C ALA A 79 -9.99 -21.89 6.52
N SER A 80 -9.26 -20.84 6.91
CA SER A 80 -8.73 -20.71 8.28
C SER A 80 -9.82 -20.48 9.32
N LEU A 81 -10.89 -19.77 8.95
CA LEU A 81 -12.04 -19.56 9.83
C LEU A 81 -12.79 -20.87 10.10
N ALA A 82 -12.97 -21.72 9.07
CA ALA A 82 -13.56 -23.05 9.24
C ALA A 82 -12.70 -23.91 10.17
N ALA A 83 -11.40 -23.98 9.95
CA ALA A 83 -10.47 -24.73 10.80
C ALA A 83 -10.43 -24.20 12.25
N ALA A 84 -10.48 -22.88 12.47
CA ALA A 84 -10.55 -22.31 13.81
C ALA A 84 -11.85 -22.70 14.55
N ARG A 85 -12.98 -22.73 13.84
CA ARG A 85 -14.26 -23.20 14.40
C ARG A 85 -14.23 -24.67 14.82
N GLU A 86 -13.63 -25.52 14.00
CA GLU A 86 -13.47 -26.96 14.31
C GLU A 86 -12.62 -27.18 15.57
N ARG A 87 -11.64 -26.31 15.82
CA ARG A 87 -10.80 -26.33 17.04
C ARG A 87 -11.50 -25.72 18.28
N GLY A 88 -12.69 -25.13 18.11
CA GLY A 88 -13.35 -24.36 19.17
C GLY A 88 -12.70 -22.99 19.42
N ASP A 89 -11.81 -22.57 18.55
CA ASP A 89 -11.12 -21.30 18.58
C ASP A 89 -11.87 -20.25 17.75
N GLY A 90 -11.69 -19.00 18.10
CA GLY A 90 -12.13 -17.91 17.28
C GLY A 90 -13.37 -17.18 17.77
N ARG A 91 -13.48 -15.96 17.35
CA ARG A 91 -14.61 -15.07 17.65
C ARG A 91 -15.78 -15.44 16.72
N PRO A 92 -17.02 -15.30 17.19
CA PRO A 92 -18.18 -15.47 16.33
C PRO A 92 -18.10 -14.51 15.15
N PHE A 93 -18.09 -15.04 13.93
CA PHE A 93 -18.02 -14.25 12.71
C PHE A 93 -18.72 -15.00 11.57
N ASP A 94 -19.56 -14.29 10.83
CA ASP A 94 -20.23 -14.86 9.66
C ASP A 94 -19.20 -15.05 8.52
N PRO A 95 -18.99 -16.28 8.01
CA PRO A 95 -18.00 -16.54 6.97
C PRO A 95 -18.36 -15.92 5.61
N THR A 96 -19.60 -15.46 5.44
CA THR A 96 -20.02 -14.75 4.22
C THR A 96 -19.57 -13.29 4.22
N ARG A 97 -19.28 -12.73 5.39
CA ARG A 97 -18.79 -11.36 5.54
C ARG A 97 -17.33 -11.25 5.06
N PRO A 98 -16.94 -10.13 4.45
CA PRO A 98 -15.56 -9.92 4.05
C PRO A 98 -14.62 -9.88 5.26
N ARG A 99 -13.41 -10.42 5.07
CA ARG A 99 -12.35 -10.45 6.10
C ARG A 99 -12.14 -9.09 6.77
N GLY A 100 -12.21 -8.00 6.00
CA GLY A 100 -12.02 -6.65 6.50
C GLY A 100 -12.97 -6.25 7.64
N LEU A 101 -14.12 -6.93 7.76
CA LEU A 101 -15.09 -6.72 8.84
C LEU A 101 -14.88 -7.64 10.06
N TYR A 102 -13.82 -8.46 10.09
CA TYR A 102 -13.55 -9.31 11.26
C TYR A 102 -13.09 -8.46 12.46
N PRO A 103 -13.68 -8.67 13.66
CA PRO A 103 -13.39 -7.86 14.83
C PRO A 103 -12.02 -8.19 15.43
N VAL A 104 -11.22 -7.16 15.65
CA VAL A 104 -9.92 -7.18 16.35
C VAL A 104 -9.94 -6.14 17.46
N ARG A 105 -8.95 -6.15 18.37
CA ARG A 105 -8.86 -5.17 19.45
C ARG A 105 -8.83 -3.75 18.93
N ASP A 106 -9.52 -2.85 19.61
CA ASP A 106 -9.60 -1.43 19.27
C ASP A 106 -8.48 -0.63 19.94
N PHE A 107 -7.43 -0.32 19.18
CA PHE A 107 -6.38 0.63 19.55
C PHE A 107 -6.59 2.00 18.89
N LEU A 108 -7.60 2.17 18.02
CA LEU A 108 -7.86 3.42 17.31
C LEU A 108 -8.61 4.42 18.17
N THR A 109 -9.60 3.97 18.93
CA THR A 109 -10.43 4.85 19.78
C THR A 109 -10.01 4.79 21.24
N THR A 110 -9.41 3.70 21.70
CA THR A 110 -8.93 3.51 23.07
C THR A 110 -7.42 3.31 23.13
N ARG A 111 -6.76 3.77 24.20
CA ARG A 111 -5.32 3.55 24.41
C ARG A 111 -4.99 2.14 24.89
N GLU A 112 -5.94 1.49 25.53
CA GLU A 112 -5.75 0.22 26.22
C GLU A 112 -6.21 -0.99 25.40
N GLY A 113 -6.69 -0.77 24.17
CA GLY A 113 -7.20 -1.85 23.31
C GLY A 113 -8.52 -2.42 23.81
N GLY A 114 -9.35 -1.61 24.47
CA GLY A 114 -10.68 -1.99 24.92
C GLY A 114 -11.69 -1.93 23.78
N GLY A 115 -12.57 -2.95 23.71
CA GLY A 115 -13.53 -3.05 22.60
C GLY A 115 -12.99 -3.76 21.37
N ALA A 116 -13.72 -3.66 20.27
CA ALA A 116 -13.36 -4.27 19.01
C ALA A 116 -13.69 -3.35 17.83
N VAL A 117 -12.82 -3.35 16.83
CA VAL A 117 -13.01 -2.68 15.54
C VAL A 117 -12.72 -3.67 14.41
N PRO A 118 -13.30 -3.50 13.22
CA PRO A 118 -12.96 -4.31 12.06
C PRO A 118 -11.48 -4.19 11.67
N ILE A 119 -10.88 -5.27 11.13
CA ILE A 119 -9.48 -5.26 10.64
C ILE A 119 -9.22 -4.07 9.71
N ALA A 120 -10.12 -3.81 8.76
CA ALA A 120 -9.93 -2.76 7.75
C ALA A 120 -9.96 -1.35 8.33
N ALA A 121 -10.44 -1.17 9.56
CA ALA A 121 -10.43 0.13 10.24
C ALA A 121 -8.99 0.69 10.36
N TYR A 122 -7.99 -0.16 10.57
CA TYR A 122 -6.59 0.26 10.67
C TYR A 122 -6.04 0.79 9.34
N ALA A 123 -6.27 0.08 8.25
CA ALA A 123 -5.84 0.52 6.91
C ALA A 123 -6.54 1.83 6.51
N ILE A 124 -7.82 1.98 6.86
CA ILE A 124 -8.61 3.18 6.57
C ILE A 124 -8.15 4.35 7.46
N ALA A 125 -7.93 4.13 8.76
CA ALA A 125 -7.44 5.16 9.66
C ALA A 125 -6.05 5.67 9.28
N ALA A 126 -5.16 4.78 8.82
CA ALA A 126 -3.81 5.16 8.36
C ALA A 126 -3.81 6.12 7.15
N THR A 127 -4.90 6.12 6.37
CA THR A 127 -5.05 6.96 5.17
C THR A 127 -6.05 8.10 5.36
N ARG A 128 -6.51 8.37 6.58
CA ARG A 128 -7.59 9.33 6.88
C ARG A 128 -7.32 10.75 6.39
N ASP A 129 -6.06 11.18 6.37
CA ASP A 129 -5.69 12.54 5.96
C ASP A 129 -5.54 12.72 4.44
N LEU A 130 -5.71 11.64 3.65
CA LEU A 130 -5.70 11.73 2.20
C LEU A 130 -7.06 12.22 1.69
N GLY A 131 -7.06 13.13 0.72
CA GLY A 131 -8.21 13.95 0.36
C GLY A 131 -9.42 13.18 -0.13
N ARG A 132 -9.27 12.26 -1.06
CA ARG A 132 -10.35 11.44 -1.62
C ARG A 132 -10.07 9.96 -1.40
N ARG A 133 -11.13 9.19 -1.11
CA ARG A 133 -11.03 7.75 -0.93
C ARG A 133 -11.97 7.02 -1.86
N VAL A 134 -11.43 6.04 -2.58
CA VAL A 134 -12.19 5.03 -3.32
C VAL A 134 -12.07 3.71 -2.56
N ILE A 135 -13.19 3.19 -2.08
CA ILE A 135 -13.26 1.94 -1.34
C ILE A 135 -13.81 0.87 -2.28
N VAL A 136 -12.96 -0.05 -2.68
CA VAL A 136 -13.36 -1.14 -3.58
C VAL A 136 -13.89 -2.29 -2.76
N VAL A 137 -15.15 -2.65 -3.00
CA VAL A 137 -15.91 -3.63 -2.24
C VAL A 137 -16.53 -4.70 -3.14
N ARG A 138 -17.13 -5.71 -2.50
CA ARG A 138 -18.09 -6.65 -3.09
C ARG A 138 -19.26 -6.82 -2.11
N GLY A 139 -20.23 -5.91 -2.21
CA GLY A 139 -21.28 -5.77 -1.22
C GLY A 139 -20.77 -5.23 0.13
N TRP A 140 -21.63 -5.25 1.13
CA TRP A 140 -21.33 -4.86 2.52
C TRP A 140 -20.99 -3.38 2.72
N GLU A 141 -21.39 -2.50 1.80
CA GLU A 141 -21.12 -1.06 1.87
C GLU A 141 -21.69 -0.44 3.15
N ARG A 142 -22.92 -0.84 3.53
CA ARG A 142 -23.58 -0.32 4.73
C ARG A 142 -22.85 -0.71 6.01
N GLU A 143 -22.38 -1.95 6.09
CA GLU A 143 -21.64 -2.46 7.24
C GLU A 143 -20.26 -1.80 7.31
N ILE A 144 -19.59 -1.59 6.18
CA ILE A 144 -18.32 -0.87 6.12
C ILE A 144 -18.51 0.59 6.55
N GLU A 145 -19.59 1.22 6.10
CA GLU A 145 -19.94 2.58 6.53
C GLU A 145 -20.14 2.64 8.05
N ALA A 146 -21.06 1.81 8.58
CA ALA A 146 -21.46 1.87 9.99
C ALA A 146 -20.39 1.33 10.96
N GLU A 147 -19.66 0.27 10.58
CA GLU A 147 -18.72 -0.39 11.49
C GLU A 147 -17.28 0.14 11.38
N ILE A 148 -16.95 0.84 10.31
CA ILE A 148 -15.58 1.33 10.06
C ILE A 148 -15.55 2.84 9.92
N LEU A 149 -16.27 3.40 8.94
CA LEU A 149 -16.08 4.79 8.56
C LEU A 149 -16.67 5.76 9.58
N GLU A 150 -17.89 5.54 10.02
CA GLU A 150 -18.54 6.37 11.05
C GLU A 150 -17.75 6.40 12.37
N PRO A 151 -17.27 5.26 12.93
CA PRO A 151 -16.44 5.28 14.13
C PRO A 151 -15.11 6.02 13.96
N ILE A 152 -14.46 5.90 12.78
CA ILE A 152 -13.22 6.63 12.49
C ILE A 152 -13.48 8.13 12.40
N ASP A 153 -14.55 8.56 11.72
CA ASP A 153 -14.94 9.97 11.59
C ASP A 153 -15.23 10.58 12.96
N GLN A 154 -15.95 9.86 13.81
CA GLN A 154 -16.27 10.29 15.18
C GLN A 154 -14.99 10.42 16.04
N ALA A 155 -14.06 9.48 15.93
CA ALA A 155 -12.82 9.47 16.70
C ALA A 155 -11.83 10.54 16.23
N ALA A 156 -11.87 10.92 14.94
CA ALA A 156 -10.88 11.83 14.35
C ALA A 156 -11.13 13.31 14.66
N ALA A 157 -12.24 13.69 15.28
CA ALA A 157 -12.67 15.09 15.50
C ALA A 157 -12.55 15.98 14.24
N GLY A 158 -12.54 15.38 13.05
CA GLY A 158 -12.33 16.04 11.78
C GLY A 158 -12.80 15.18 10.62
N HIS A 159 -13.06 15.84 9.51
CA HIS A 159 -13.60 15.21 8.32
C HIS A 159 -12.63 14.18 7.72
N VAL A 160 -13.01 12.94 7.65
CA VAL A 160 -12.38 11.96 6.78
C VAL A 160 -12.84 12.28 5.37
N GLY A 161 -11.92 12.67 4.49
CA GLY A 161 -12.20 13.22 3.17
C GLY A 161 -13.33 12.54 2.36
N GLU A 162 -13.66 13.08 1.22
CA GLU A 162 -14.68 12.55 0.32
C GLU A 162 -14.46 11.05 0.07
N ARG A 163 -15.52 10.24 0.20
CA ARG A 163 -15.48 8.80 0.00
C ARG A 163 -16.47 8.32 -1.05
N THR A 164 -16.03 7.35 -1.85
CA THR A 164 -16.85 6.72 -2.89
C THR A 164 -16.66 5.21 -2.80
N PHE A 165 -17.75 4.47 -2.69
CA PHE A 165 -17.73 3.02 -2.85
C PHE A 165 -17.71 2.65 -4.33
N PHE A 166 -16.96 1.61 -4.66
CA PHE A 166 -16.94 1.01 -5.97
C PHE A 166 -17.09 -0.50 -5.84
N GLU A 167 -18.15 -1.04 -6.42
CA GLU A 167 -18.35 -2.48 -6.44
C GLU A 167 -17.54 -3.13 -7.56
N GLN A 168 -16.61 -4.01 -7.20
CA GLN A 168 -15.78 -4.72 -8.16
C GLN A 168 -16.61 -5.79 -8.88
N GLU A 169 -16.68 -5.73 -10.19
CA GLU A 169 -17.30 -6.75 -11.01
C GLU A 169 -16.55 -8.07 -10.92
N ALA A 170 -17.31 -9.14 -10.97
CA ALA A 170 -16.80 -10.52 -10.94
C ALA A 170 -17.37 -11.32 -12.12
N PRO A 171 -16.95 -11.02 -13.36
CA PRO A 171 -17.57 -11.53 -14.58
C PRO A 171 -17.54 -13.06 -14.68
N PHE A 172 -16.67 -13.74 -13.92
CA PHE A 172 -16.57 -15.20 -13.86
C PHE A 172 -16.92 -15.73 -12.46
N GLY A 173 -17.81 -15.05 -11.72
CA GLY A 173 -18.24 -15.43 -10.37
C GLY A 173 -17.24 -15.12 -9.27
N LYS A 174 -16.03 -14.63 -9.60
CA LYS A 174 -14.99 -14.23 -8.66
C LYS A 174 -14.28 -12.96 -9.15
N PRO A 175 -13.76 -12.13 -8.22
CA PRO A 175 -12.94 -10.98 -8.58
C PRO A 175 -11.63 -11.45 -9.24
N LEU A 176 -11.14 -10.65 -10.18
CA LEU A 176 -9.96 -11.00 -10.98
C LEU A 176 -8.68 -10.34 -10.44
N GLY A 177 -8.63 -10.01 -9.16
CA GLY A 177 -7.46 -9.46 -8.48
C GLY A 177 -7.52 -7.94 -8.30
N HIS A 178 -6.57 -7.44 -7.53
CA HIS A 178 -6.54 -6.03 -7.12
C HIS A 178 -6.02 -5.08 -8.20
N GLY A 179 -5.28 -5.56 -9.20
CA GLY A 179 -4.93 -4.79 -10.38
C GLY A 179 -6.15 -4.56 -11.29
N ASP A 180 -7.00 -5.61 -11.45
CA ASP A 180 -8.27 -5.50 -12.16
C ASP A 180 -9.23 -4.55 -11.43
N ALA A 181 -9.31 -4.63 -10.10
CA ALA A 181 -10.08 -3.69 -9.29
C ALA A 181 -9.65 -2.23 -9.54
N ALA A 182 -8.35 -1.96 -9.51
CA ALA A 182 -7.81 -0.63 -9.80
C ALA A 182 -8.17 -0.17 -11.21
N TRP A 183 -8.10 -1.05 -12.21
CA TRP A 183 -8.47 -0.72 -13.58
C TRP A 183 -9.98 -0.46 -13.72
N GLN A 184 -10.83 -1.26 -13.09
CA GLN A 184 -12.29 -1.09 -13.15
C GLN A 184 -12.72 0.28 -12.61
N CYS A 185 -12.19 0.71 -11.46
CA CYS A 185 -12.53 1.99 -10.83
C CYS A 185 -11.68 3.19 -11.33
N ARG A 186 -10.94 3.04 -12.43
CA ARG A 186 -9.99 4.07 -12.92
C ARG A 186 -10.59 5.45 -13.14
N SER A 187 -11.83 5.56 -13.53
CA SER A 187 -12.52 6.84 -13.70
C SER A 187 -12.62 7.65 -12.41
N LEU A 188 -12.57 7.00 -11.25
CA LEU A 188 -12.65 7.63 -9.94
C LEU A 188 -11.32 8.21 -9.45
N TRP A 189 -10.18 7.76 -9.98
CA TRP A 189 -8.87 8.19 -9.53
C TRP A 189 -7.95 8.73 -10.65
N ALA A 190 -8.24 8.50 -11.93
CA ALA A 190 -7.35 8.89 -13.03
C ALA A 190 -7.07 10.40 -13.10
N GLY A 191 -7.97 11.24 -12.58
CA GLY A 191 -7.77 12.70 -12.52
C GLY A 191 -6.94 13.20 -11.34
N ALA A 192 -6.49 12.32 -10.44
CA ALA A 192 -5.62 12.67 -9.34
C ALA A 192 -4.16 12.87 -9.82
N GLU A 193 -3.32 13.47 -8.97
CA GLU A 193 -1.88 13.53 -9.19
C GLU A 193 -1.21 12.24 -8.69
N TYR A 194 -1.68 11.73 -7.53
CA TYR A 194 -1.18 10.51 -6.89
C TYR A 194 -2.31 9.55 -6.54
N VAL A 195 -1.97 8.26 -6.53
CA VAL A 195 -2.80 7.18 -5.99
C VAL A 195 -2.03 6.45 -4.91
N VAL A 196 -2.60 6.37 -3.71
CA VAL A 196 -2.13 5.51 -2.64
C VAL A 196 -3.00 4.27 -2.63
N ALA A 197 -2.45 3.13 -3.02
CA ALA A 197 -3.14 1.85 -2.91
C ALA A 197 -2.78 1.16 -1.59
N ASN A 198 -3.80 0.78 -0.81
CA ASN A 198 -3.64 0.02 0.42
C ASN A 198 -4.65 -1.15 0.49
N PHE A 199 -4.35 -2.12 1.32
CA PHE A 199 -5.16 -3.32 1.46
C PHE A 199 -5.77 -3.37 2.86
N GLY A 200 -7.05 -3.72 2.94
CA GLY A 200 -7.80 -3.70 4.19
C GLY A 200 -7.41 -4.73 5.25
N GLY A 201 -6.38 -5.52 5.01
CA GLY A 201 -5.85 -6.48 5.99
C GLY A 201 -4.44 -6.17 6.46
N ASP A 202 -3.90 -4.99 6.18
CA ASP A 202 -2.52 -4.62 6.47
C ASP A 202 -2.44 -3.62 7.64
N ALA A 203 -1.39 -3.75 8.46
CA ALA A 203 -1.11 -2.89 9.61
C ALA A 203 -0.18 -1.73 9.21
N ASN A 204 -0.63 -0.86 8.32
CA ASN A 204 0.19 0.24 7.81
C ASN A 204 0.21 1.44 8.76
N SER A 205 1.36 2.09 8.89
CA SER A 205 1.51 3.36 9.60
C SER A 205 1.10 4.55 8.72
N ARG A 206 0.37 5.49 9.31
CA ARG A 206 0.07 6.79 8.70
C ARG A 206 1.37 7.53 8.30
N ARG A 207 2.39 7.47 9.16
CA ARG A 207 3.70 8.10 8.91
C ARG A 207 4.39 7.51 7.69
N THR A 208 4.40 6.19 7.57
CA THR A 208 4.96 5.48 6.42
C THR A 208 4.28 5.90 5.13
N ILE A 209 2.94 6.00 5.13
CA ILE A 209 2.15 6.40 3.96
C ILE A 209 2.46 7.84 3.55
N LEU A 210 2.36 8.79 4.49
CA LEU A 210 2.62 10.21 4.21
C LEU A 210 4.07 10.46 3.76
N SER A 211 5.04 9.83 4.42
CA SER A 211 6.45 9.94 4.03
C SER A 211 6.70 9.42 2.62
N SER A 212 6.03 8.32 2.23
CA SER A 212 6.16 7.75 0.90
C SER A 212 5.56 8.68 -0.16
N LEU A 213 4.42 9.29 0.12
CA LEU A 213 3.78 10.26 -0.77
C LEU A 213 4.67 11.50 -0.97
N LEU A 214 5.18 12.06 0.13
CA LEU A 214 6.09 13.20 0.10
C LEU A 214 7.39 12.89 -0.65
N ALA A 215 7.95 11.70 -0.46
CA ALA A 215 9.16 11.28 -1.14
C ALA A 215 8.95 11.13 -2.65
N LEU A 216 7.84 10.54 -3.09
CA LEU A 216 7.52 10.42 -4.51
C LEU A 216 7.35 11.79 -5.16
N ASP A 217 6.60 12.70 -4.53
CA ASP A 217 6.43 14.07 -5.05
C ASP A 217 7.77 14.82 -5.12
N ALA A 218 8.61 14.71 -4.09
CA ALA A 218 9.94 15.31 -4.08
C ALA A 218 10.84 14.78 -5.20
N LEU A 219 10.81 13.47 -5.48
CA LEU A 219 11.54 12.87 -6.60
C LEU A 219 11.05 13.43 -7.93
N CYS A 220 9.73 13.50 -8.13
CA CYS A 220 9.14 14.07 -9.35
C CYS A 220 9.50 15.56 -9.51
N ALA A 221 9.44 16.35 -8.44
CA ALA A 221 9.78 17.76 -8.45
C ALA A 221 11.27 18.00 -8.77
N CYS A 222 12.14 17.04 -8.44
CA CYS A 222 13.56 17.05 -8.81
C CYS A 222 13.86 16.53 -10.23
N GLY A 223 12.83 16.28 -11.04
CA GLY A 223 12.97 15.76 -12.40
C GLY A 223 13.31 14.27 -12.48
N GLN A 224 13.14 13.53 -11.38
CA GLN A 224 13.33 12.09 -11.38
C GLN A 224 12.15 11.39 -12.06
N GLU A 225 12.45 10.44 -12.94
CA GLU A 225 11.44 9.57 -13.51
C GLU A 225 11.09 8.47 -12.51
N ALA A 226 10.14 8.77 -11.64
CA ALA A 226 9.59 7.82 -10.67
C ALA A 226 8.08 7.74 -10.83
N ASP A 227 7.55 6.56 -11.12
CA ASP A 227 6.12 6.30 -11.28
C ASP A 227 5.52 5.60 -10.07
N LEU A 228 6.37 4.90 -9.32
CA LEU A 228 6.01 4.09 -8.17
C LEU A 228 7.03 4.29 -7.06
N LEU A 229 6.54 4.50 -5.85
CA LEU A 229 7.33 4.38 -4.63
C LEU A 229 6.67 3.37 -3.69
N ILE A 230 7.46 2.40 -3.23
CA ILE A 230 7.04 1.36 -2.28
C ILE A 230 7.77 1.58 -0.96
N PRO A 231 7.07 1.82 0.15
CA PRO A 231 7.68 1.74 1.46
C PRO A 231 8.11 0.30 1.74
N ALA A 232 9.30 0.15 2.25
CA ALA A 232 9.91 -1.14 2.52
C ALA A 232 10.46 -1.21 3.95
N ALA A 233 10.39 -2.39 4.54
CA ALA A 233 11.09 -2.71 5.77
C ALA A 233 12.34 -3.54 5.46
N ARG A 234 13.40 -3.32 6.24
CA ARG A 234 14.62 -4.12 6.18
C ARG A 234 14.56 -5.19 7.26
N VAL A 235 14.52 -6.44 6.85
CA VAL A 235 14.38 -7.58 7.77
C VAL A 235 15.36 -8.69 7.41
N PRO A 236 15.72 -9.57 8.38
CA PRO A 236 16.39 -10.81 8.07
C PRO A 236 15.43 -11.72 7.33
N ASP A 237 15.91 -12.41 6.31
CA ASP A 237 15.21 -13.42 5.52
C ASP A 237 13.79 -12.98 5.06
N PRO A 238 13.69 -11.94 4.18
CA PRO A 238 12.41 -11.38 3.76
C PRO A 238 11.60 -12.41 2.96
N ALA A 239 10.35 -12.64 3.38
CA ALA A 239 9.42 -13.55 2.70
C ALA A 239 9.07 -13.09 1.25
N TYR A 240 9.16 -11.79 1.00
CA TYR A 240 8.91 -11.17 -0.31
C TYR A 240 10.07 -10.22 -0.64
N PRO A 241 11.26 -10.74 -0.99
CA PRO A 241 12.44 -9.91 -1.17
C PRO A 241 12.29 -8.96 -2.35
N ILE A 242 12.66 -7.70 -2.14
CA ILE A 242 12.84 -6.72 -3.20
C ILE A 242 14.28 -6.86 -3.69
N ARG A 243 14.47 -7.20 -4.95
CA ARG A 243 15.79 -7.27 -5.57
C ARG A 243 16.17 -5.91 -6.12
N LEU A 244 17.34 -5.44 -5.73
CA LEU A 244 17.91 -4.19 -6.22
C LEU A 244 18.98 -4.49 -7.28
N ASP A 245 19.14 -3.57 -8.21
CA ASP A 245 20.29 -3.57 -9.14
C ASP A 245 21.53 -2.90 -8.49
N GLU A 246 22.60 -2.79 -9.25
CA GLU A 246 23.86 -2.17 -8.82
C GLU A 246 23.70 -0.67 -8.49
N ALA A 247 22.70 -0.01 -9.06
CA ALA A 247 22.36 1.38 -8.77
C ALA A 247 21.41 1.53 -7.55
N GLY A 248 21.01 0.41 -6.91
CA GLY A 248 20.06 0.40 -5.79
C GLY A 248 18.60 0.57 -6.20
N LEU A 249 18.27 0.44 -7.50
CA LEU A 249 16.90 0.51 -7.98
C LEU A 249 16.23 -0.87 -7.91
N PRO A 250 14.94 -0.93 -7.55
CA PRO A 250 14.21 -2.19 -7.56
C PRO A 250 14.09 -2.71 -9.00
N ARG A 251 14.48 -3.97 -9.18
CA ARG A 251 14.37 -4.71 -10.44
C ARG A 251 13.24 -5.72 -10.40
N ASP A 252 12.89 -6.17 -9.21
CA ASP A 252 11.92 -7.23 -9.03
C ASP A 252 11.35 -7.20 -7.62
N PHE A 253 10.05 -7.33 -7.55
CA PHE A 253 9.31 -7.54 -6.31
C PHE A 253 8.98 -9.02 -6.22
N GLY A 254 9.79 -9.77 -5.45
CA GLY A 254 9.64 -11.21 -5.32
C GLY A 254 8.30 -11.62 -4.76
N HIS A 255 7.32 -11.88 -5.63
CA HIS A 255 6.05 -12.45 -5.20
C HIS A 255 6.16 -13.97 -5.23
N ALA A 256 6.08 -14.62 -4.07
CA ALA A 256 6.23 -16.07 -3.94
C ALA A 256 5.26 -16.88 -4.83
N LYS A 257 4.12 -16.31 -5.19
CA LYS A 257 3.13 -16.92 -6.09
C LYS A 257 3.49 -16.84 -7.57
N LEU A 258 4.29 -15.83 -7.97
CA LEU A 258 4.67 -15.63 -9.38
C LEU A 258 5.91 -16.45 -9.77
N ARG A 259 6.58 -17.05 -8.80
CA ARG A 259 7.72 -17.92 -9.01
C ARG A 259 7.44 -19.20 -8.25
N GLY A 260 7.02 -20.23 -8.94
CA GLY A 260 6.94 -21.57 -8.33
C GLY A 260 8.16 -21.78 -7.45
N HIS A 261 8.00 -22.03 -6.19
CA HIS A 261 8.92 -22.28 -5.07
C HIS A 261 10.43 -22.43 -5.39
N ALA A 262 10.98 -21.60 -6.27
CA ALA A 262 12.39 -21.58 -6.61
C ALA A 262 13.15 -20.92 -5.45
N GLY A 263 13.56 -21.78 -4.52
CA GLY A 263 14.63 -21.66 -3.56
C GLY A 263 14.79 -20.27 -2.91
N ALA A 264 14.34 -20.11 -1.66
CA ALA A 264 15.02 -19.24 -0.74
C ALA A 264 16.51 -19.59 -0.79
N SER A 265 17.36 -18.69 -1.27
CA SER A 265 18.80 -18.87 -1.21
C SER A 265 19.17 -18.94 0.27
N ALA A 266 19.63 -20.12 0.70
CA ALA A 266 20.08 -20.38 2.05
C ALA A 266 21.30 -19.49 2.34
N GLY A 267 21.08 -18.43 3.07
CA GLY A 267 22.10 -17.52 3.56
C GLY A 267 21.37 -16.28 4.11
N ALA A 268 21.16 -16.25 5.43
CA ALA A 268 20.44 -15.18 6.11
C ALA A 268 21.09 -13.80 5.83
N SER A 269 20.76 -13.19 4.72
CA SER A 269 21.13 -11.82 4.41
C SER A 269 19.94 -10.93 4.71
N PHE A 270 20.18 -9.81 5.37
CA PHE A 270 19.18 -8.74 5.48
C PHE A 270 18.77 -8.27 4.10
N GLY A 271 17.46 -8.18 3.87
CA GLY A 271 16.90 -7.71 2.63
C GLY A 271 15.73 -6.78 2.86
N TYR A 272 15.24 -6.18 1.79
CA TYR A 272 14.06 -5.33 1.81
C TYR A 272 12.82 -6.13 1.42
N THR A 273 11.69 -5.80 2.04
CA THR A 273 10.37 -6.33 1.69
C THR A 273 9.32 -5.22 1.76
N ASN A 274 8.29 -5.29 0.92
CA ASN A 274 7.22 -4.30 0.89
C ASN A 274 6.22 -4.50 2.04
N VAL A 275 5.55 -3.44 2.45
CA VAL A 275 4.57 -3.43 3.54
C VAL A 275 3.11 -3.31 3.06
N GLY A 276 2.81 -3.68 1.84
CA GLY A 276 1.43 -3.68 1.35
C GLY A 276 0.91 -2.32 0.85
N VAL A 277 1.59 -1.21 1.11
CA VAL A 277 1.24 0.11 0.56
C VAL A 277 2.03 0.37 -0.72
N ARG A 278 1.40 1.06 -1.66
CA ARG A 278 2.01 1.54 -2.89
C ARG A 278 1.59 2.97 -3.16
N VAL A 279 2.53 3.80 -3.56
CA VAL A 279 2.28 5.18 -3.96
C VAL A 279 2.65 5.33 -5.42
N TYR A 280 1.68 5.67 -6.25
CA TYR A 280 1.84 5.82 -7.70
C TYR A 280 1.61 7.26 -8.13
N ARG A 281 2.25 7.67 -9.21
CA ARG A 281 1.74 8.75 -10.06
C ARG A 281 0.48 8.23 -10.76
N ALA A 282 -0.65 8.95 -10.63
CA ALA A 282 -1.93 8.47 -11.15
C ALA A 282 -1.92 8.25 -12.67
N SER A 283 -1.32 9.19 -13.42
CA SER A 283 -1.20 9.06 -14.88
C SER A 283 -0.36 7.84 -15.31
N ALA A 284 0.70 7.55 -14.57
CA ALA A 284 1.54 6.40 -14.83
C ALA A 284 0.79 5.10 -14.50
N LEU A 285 0.16 5.02 -13.32
CA LEU A 285 -0.65 3.85 -12.96
C LEU A 285 -1.72 3.57 -14.02
N LEU A 286 -2.43 4.60 -14.49
CA LEU A 286 -3.45 4.46 -15.55
C LEU A 286 -2.85 3.85 -16.83
N GLY A 287 -1.69 4.35 -17.26
CA GLY A 287 -0.98 3.81 -18.41
C GLY A 287 -0.61 2.34 -18.21
N TRP A 288 -0.02 1.99 -17.08
CA TRP A 288 0.46 0.65 -16.79
C TRP A 288 -0.66 -0.38 -16.61
N VAL A 289 -1.74 -0.06 -15.88
CA VAL A 289 -2.87 -0.99 -15.73
C VAL A 289 -3.61 -1.20 -17.05
N THR A 290 -3.72 -0.15 -17.87
CA THR A 290 -4.32 -0.24 -19.20
C THR A 290 -3.46 -1.07 -20.14
N HIS A 291 -2.15 -0.82 -20.14
CA HIS A 291 -1.19 -1.61 -20.94
C HIS A 291 -1.21 -3.09 -20.55
N PHE A 292 -1.17 -3.39 -19.24
CA PHE A 292 -1.24 -4.78 -18.77
C PHE A 292 -2.53 -5.45 -19.24
N ARG A 293 -3.66 -4.79 -19.04
CA ARG A 293 -4.97 -5.33 -19.47
C ARG A 293 -5.01 -5.56 -20.98
N SER A 294 -4.56 -4.61 -21.80
CA SER A 294 -4.57 -4.75 -23.27
C SER A 294 -3.78 -5.94 -23.78
N ARG A 295 -2.74 -6.37 -23.04
CA ARG A 295 -1.89 -7.52 -23.42
C ARG A 295 -2.40 -8.85 -22.91
N HIS A 296 -3.10 -8.86 -21.80
CA HIS A 296 -3.41 -10.10 -21.06
C HIS A 296 -4.90 -10.40 -20.93
N TRP A 297 -5.77 -9.47 -21.29
CA TRP A 297 -7.22 -9.70 -21.23
C TRP A 297 -7.70 -10.46 -22.46
N VAL A 298 -8.35 -11.59 -22.22
CA VAL A 298 -9.03 -12.41 -23.26
C VAL A 298 -10.54 -12.31 -23.02
N PRO A 299 -11.31 -11.75 -23.98
CA PRO A 299 -12.78 -11.67 -23.86
C PRO A 299 -13.39 -13.06 -23.62
N GLY A 300 -14.27 -13.16 -22.63
CA GLY A 300 -14.93 -14.42 -22.25
C GLY A 300 -14.10 -15.35 -21.37
N GLU A 301 -12.79 -15.11 -21.20
CA GLU A 301 -11.91 -16.01 -20.44
C GLU A 301 -11.26 -15.34 -19.21
N GLY A 302 -11.10 -14.01 -19.22
CA GLY A 302 -10.39 -13.26 -18.21
C GLY A 302 -8.90 -13.04 -18.56
N TYR A 303 -8.03 -12.94 -17.56
CA TYR A 303 -6.60 -12.71 -17.81
C TYR A 303 -5.87 -14.02 -18.18
N SER A 304 -5.01 -13.92 -19.21
CA SER A 304 -4.03 -14.95 -19.57
C SER A 304 -2.63 -14.40 -19.30
N ILE A 305 -2.07 -14.76 -18.14
CA ILE A 305 -0.77 -14.23 -17.67
C ILE A 305 0.26 -15.35 -17.71
N PRO A 306 1.32 -15.27 -18.53
CA PRO A 306 2.36 -16.28 -18.59
C PRO A 306 3.01 -16.55 -17.23
N GLY A 307 3.23 -17.82 -16.90
CA GLY A 307 3.88 -18.24 -15.65
C GLY A 307 2.99 -18.21 -14.40
N ASN A 308 1.69 -18.00 -14.56
CA ASN A 308 0.72 -17.94 -13.45
C ASN A 308 -0.27 -19.13 -13.54
N ASP A 309 0.23 -20.34 -13.35
CA ASP A 309 -0.48 -21.58 -13.75
C ASP A 309 -1.70 -21.94 -12.89
N ALA A 310 -1.71 -21.70 -11.61
CA ALA A 310 -2.80 -22.14 -10.73
C ALA A 310 -3.82 -21.03 -10.38
N ALA A 311 -3.38 -19.78 -10.34
CA ALA A 311 -4.20 -18.60 -10.10
C ALA A 311 -4.36 -17.75 -11.37
N GLY A 312 -3.99 -18.28 -12.50
CA GLY A 312 -3.65 -17.69 -13.79
C GLY A 312 -4.57 -16.65 -14.40
N LYS A 313 -5.68 -16.34 -13.72
CA LYS A 313 -6.65 -15.35 -14.18
C LYS A 313 -6.72 -14.11 -13.27
N GLU A 314 -5.82 -13.97 -12.29
CA GLU A 314 -5.80 -12.82 -11.39
C GLU A 314 -4.78 -11.78 -11.84
N PHE A 315 -5.25 -10.59 -12.16
CA PHE A 315 -4.42 -9.42 -12.38
C PHE A 315 -4.15 -8.72 -11.03
N ALA A 316 -2.92 -8.80 -10.55
CA ALA A 316 -2.47 -8.16 -9.32
C ALA A 316 -1.73 -6.84 -9.64
N LEU A 317 -1.75 -5.86 -8.72
CA LEU A 317 -0.90 -4.67 -8.83
C LEU A 317 0.59 -5.03 -8.83
N ASP A 318 0.97 -6.13 -8.18
CA ASP A 318 2.35 -6.66 -8.23
C ASP A 318 2.85 -6.91 -9.66
N ASN A 319 1.97 -7.23 -10.60
CA ASN A 319 2.32 -7.34 -12.02
C ASN A 319 2.71 -5.96 -12.60
N VAL A 320 1.98 -4.92 -12.21
CA VAL A 320 2.26 -3.53 -12.61
C VAL A 320 3.55 -3.05 -11.95
N ASP A 321 3.73 -3.33 -10.65
CA ASP A 321 4.94 -2.98 -9.91
C ASP A 321 6.20 -3.57 -10.57
N ALA A 322 6.12 -4.84 -10.99
CA ALA A 322 7.21 -5.51 -11.68
C ALA A 322 7.53 -4.87 -13.05
N MET A 323 6.51 -4.45 -13.80
CA MET A 323 6.71 -3.75 -15.08
C MET A 323 7.35 -2.38 -14.88
N ILE A 324 6.89 -1.60 -13.90
CA ILE A 324 7.46 -0.29 -13.56
C ILE A 324 8.91 -0.45 -13.08
N ALA A 325 9.21 -1.49 -12.31
CA ALA A 325 10.57 -1.80 -11.87
C ALA A 325 11.49 -2.18 -13.03
N ALA A 326 11.01 -3.03 -13.95
CA ALA A 326 11.75 -3.42 -15.13
C ALA A 326 12.11 -2.21 -16.03
N ASP A 327 11.23 -1.18 -16.06
CA ASP A 327 11.45 0.10 -16.76
C ASP A 327 12.33 1.08 -15.96
N GLY A 328 12.81 0.71 -14.76
CA GLY A 328 13.67 1.55 -13.92
C GLY A 328 12.95 2.72 -13.25
N ARG A 329 11.61 2.73 -13.23
CA ARG A 329 10.78 3.85 -12.74
C ARG A 329 10.14 3.57 -11.37
N ALA A 330 10.51 2.45 -10.74
CA ALA A 330 10.14 2.17 -9.35
C ALA A 330 11.23 2.66 -8.39
N ARG A 331 10.82 3.02 -7.18
CA ARG A 331 11.70 3.39 -6.07
C ARG A 331 11.22 2.68 -4.80
N ILE A 332 12.13 2.46 -3.87
CA ILE A 332 11.81 2.03 -2.51
C ILE A 332 12.19 3.10 -1.51
N LEU A 333 11.46 3.15 -0.42
CA LEU A 333 11.79 3.98 0.75
C LEU A 333 11.83 3.07 1.98
N ALA A 334 13.02 2.78 2.50
CA ALA A 334 13.19 1.86 3.61
C ALA A 334 12.93 2.55 4.95
N ILE A 335 11.67 2.90 5.20
CA ILE A 335 11.20 3.57 6.42
C ILE A 335 10.14 2.79 7.17
N ALA A 336 9.58 1.75 6.54
CA ALA A 336 8.59 0.93 7.18
C ALA A 336 9.22 0.04 8.25
N ARG A 337 8.44 -0.26 9.27
CA ARG A 337 8.87 -1.08 10.39
C ARG A 337 8.52 -2.55 10.16
N PRO A 338 9.21 -3.48 10.82
CA PRO A 338 8.89 -4.90 10.73
C PRO A 338 7.43 -5.23 11.10
N GLU A 339 6.83 -4.49 12.03
CA GLU A 339 5.43 -4.66 12.46
C GLU A 339 4.44 -4.43 11.31
N GLU A 340 4.75 -3.50 10.40
CA GLU A 340 3.91 -3.22 9.23
C GLU A 340 3.89 -4.38 8.19
N LEU A 341 4.74 -5.39 8.38
CA LEU A 341 4.76 -6.61 7.57
C LEU A 341 3.77 -7.68 8.02
N THR A 342 2.95 -7.42 9.03
CA THR A 342 2.07 -8.39 9.65
C THR A 342 0.63 -8.25 9.15
N PRO A 343 0.28 -8.79 7.97
CA PRO A 343 -1.09 -8.74 7.46
C PRO A 343 -1.96 -9.82 8.10
N ALA A 344 -3.23 -9.54 8.32
CA ALA A 344 -4.22 -10.53 8.73
C ALA A 344 -4.72 -11.35 7.53
N LYS A 345 -3.97 -12.37 7.10
CA LYS A 345 -4.33 -13.24 5.96
C LYS A 345 -5.16 -14.45 6.36
N SER A 346 -5.07 -14.87 7.62
CA SER A 346 -5.80 -15.99 8.24
C SER A 346 -6.24 -15.60 9.65
N VAL A 347 -7.12 -16.39 10.25
CA VAL A 347 -7.53 -16.20 11.66
C VAL A 347 -6.35 -16.41 12.61
N ASP A 348 -5.43 -17.29 12.25
CA ASP A 348 -4.25 -17.58 13.06
C ASP A 348 -3.26 -16.39 13.09
N ASP A 349 -3.33 -15.47 12.12
CA ASP A 349 -2.52 -14.25 12.11
C ASP A 349 -3.02 -13.17 13.08
N ILE A 350 -4.27 -13.26 13.57
CA ILE A 350 -4.91 -12.20 14.36
C ILE A 350 -4.11 -11.79 15.60
N PRO A 351 -3.59 -12.71 16.43
CA PRO A 351 -2.83 -12.30 17.60
C PRO A 351 -1.54 -11.52 17.24
N ALA A 352 -0.90 -11.86 16.12
CA ALA A 352 0.27 -11.14 15.64
C ALA A 352 -0.12 -9.77 15.05
N PHE A 353 -1.22 -9.73 14.28
CA PHE A 353 -1.77 -8.51 13.73
C PHE A 353 -2.17 -7.52 14.84
N GLU A 354 -2.86 -7.97 15.91
CA GLU A 354 -3.25 -7.11 17.03
C GLU A 354 -2.02 -6.48 17.73
N ARG A 355 -0.94 -7.23 17.93
CA ARG A 355 0.34 -6.68 18.46
C ARG A 355 0.96 -5.66 17.51
N ALA A 356 0.92 -5.93 16.21
CA ALA A 356 1.47 -5.05 15.19
C ALA A 356 0.72 -3.71 15.15
N VAL A 357 -0.61 -3.73 15.08
CA VAL A 357 -1.42 -2.50 15.04
C VAL A 357 -1.33 -1.72 16.34
N GLU A 358 -1.23 -2.38 17.51
CA GLU A 358 -0.96 -1.70 18.78
C GLU A 358 0.32 -0.88 18.71
N SER A 359 1.41 -1.49 18.24
CA SER A 359 2.71 -0.84 18.10
C SER A 359 2.66 0.33 17.12
N VAL A 360 2.06 0.11 15.93
CA VAL A 360 1.93 1.12 14.87
C VAL A 360 1.10 2.32 15.34
N VAL A 361 -0.05 2.08 15.95
CA VAL A 361 -0.95 3.15 16.42
C VAL A 361 -0.35 3.96 17.57
N ARG A 362 0.38 3.31 18.48
CA ARG A 362 1.09 4.02 19.56
C ARG A 362 2.09 5.01 19.01
N GLU A 363 2.83 4.63 17.98
CA GLU A 363 3.84 5.50 17.37
C GLU A 363 3.22 6.62 16.54
N ASP A 364 2.16 6.32 15.77
CA ASP A 364 1.44 7.35 15.01
C ASP A 364 0.81 8.43 15.94
N ARG A 365 0.63 8.12 17.23
CA ARG A 365 0.15 9.06 18.26
C ARG A 365 1.28 9.76 19.03
N ALA A 366 2.50 9.30 18.93
CA ALA A 366 3.63 9.95 19.57
C ALA A 366 3.86 11.35 18.94
N PRO A 367 4.16 12.36 19.74
CA PRO A 367 4.33 13.75 19.30
C PRO A 367 5.49 13.95 18.32
#